data_885590a7e2c9f1321ee9989ca5169345
#
_entry.id   885590a7e2c9f1321ee9989ca5169345
#
_cell.length_a   1.000
_cell.length_b   1.000
_cell.length_c   1.000
_cell.angle_alpha   90.00
_cell.angle_beta   90.00
_cell.angle_gamma   90.00
#
_symmetry.space_group_name_H-M   'P 1'
#
loop_
_entity.id
_entity.type
_entity.pdbx_description
1 polymer ?
#
loop_
_entity_poly.entity_id
_entity_poly.type
_entity_poly.pdbx_seq_one_letter_code
_entity_poly.pdbx_strand_id
1 'polypeptide(L)'
;MTLQQLKYIVQIVKYGSITMASQKLYITQPSLSKAVFELEQEMGITIFLRSNRGVILSEEGTKFLSYARQVVEQAELLEQTYKYSEPIRRVFAVSSQHYAFAVNAFVALVKEYNQDKYEFSLRELRTNDIIEDVYTQRSELGILFLSKFNREVILHILKNKDLQFVSE
;
A
#
# COMPACT_ATOMS: atom_id res chain seq x y z
N MET A 1 -14.74 -11.69 9.70
CA MET A 1 -14.06 -10.76 8.76
C MET A 1 -14.80 -10.75 7.42
N THR A 2 -15.09 -9.57 6.88
CA THR A 2 -15.77 -9.38 5.59
C THR A 2 -14.91 -8.52 4.65
N LEU A 3 -15.08 -8.67 3.34
CA LEU A 3 -14.39 -7.83 2.34
C LEU A 3 -14.70 -6.34 2.56
N GLN A 4 -15.92 -6.01 2.97
CA GLN A 4 -16.30 -4.63 3.26
C GLN A 4 -15.52 -4.05 4.45
N GLN A 5 -15.26 -4.83 5.49
CA GLN A 5 -14.42 -4.40 6.61
C GLN A 5 -12.97 -4.17 6.16
N LEU A 6 -12.42 -5.02 5.29
CA LEU A 6 -11.09 -4.80 4.72
C LEU A 6 -11.04 -3.52 3.88
N LYS A 7 -12.04 -3.27 3.04
CA LYS A 7 -12.18 -2.00 2.29
C LYS A 7 -12.22 -0.79 3.22
N TYR A 8 -12.90 -0.89 4.36
CA TYR A 8 -12.94 0.18 5.36
C TYR A 8 -11.55 0.47 5.95
N ILE A 9 -10.77 -0.55 6.32
CA ILE A 9 -9.40 -0.38 6.82
C ILE A 9 -8.54 0.36 5.79
N VAL A 10 -8.57 -0.08 4.54
CA VAL A 10 -7.81 0.53 3.43
C VAL A 10 -8.18 2.01 3.27
N GLN A 11 -9.48 2.34 3.32
CA GLN A 11 -9.95 3.72 3.16
C GLN A 11 -9.61 4.60 4.36
N ILE A 12 -9.67 4.09 5.58
CA ILE A 12 -9.27 4.84 6.79
C ILE A 12 -7.79 5.23 6.70
N VAL A 13 -6.94 4.31 6.29
CA VAL A 13 -5.50 4.59 6.10
C VAL A 13 -5.27 5.60 4.99
N LYS A 14 -5.99 5.47 3.87
CA LYS A 14 -5.90 6.40 2.74
C LYS A 14 -6.21 7.84 3.14
N TYR A 15 -7.21 8.05 4.00
CA TYR A 15 -7.64 9.39 4.42
C TYR A 15 -7.05 9.86 5.76
N GLY A 16 -6.32 8.99 6.46
CA GLY A 16 -5.69 9.28 7.75
C GLY A 16 -6.66 9.57 8.89
N SER A 17 -7.97 9.40 8.67
CA SER A 17 -9.03 9.75 9.64
C SER A 17 -10.29 8.93 9.41
N ILE A 18 -10.85 8.38 10.49
CA ILE A 18 -12.14 7.66 10.44
C ILE A 18 -13.25 8.58 9.99
N THR A 19 -13.27 9.83 10.46
CA THR A 19 -14.30 10.83 10.08
C THR A 19 -14.22 11.15 8.60
N MET A 20 -13.03 11.41 8.07
CA MET A 20 -12.86 11.67 6.64
C MET A 20 -13.20 10.45 5.78
N ALA A 21 -12.80 9.27 6.21
CA ALA A 21 -13.14 8.02 5.51
C ALA A 21 -14.65 7.78 5.50
N SER A 22 -15.35 7.99 6.63
CA SER A 22 -16.81 7.80 6.69
C SER A 22 -17.56 8.73 5.75
N GLN A 23 -17.14 9.99 5.65
CA GLN A 23 -17.72 10.95 4.70
C GLN A 23 -17.53 10.50 3.24
N LYS A 24 -16.34 10.01 2.90
CA LYS A 24 -16.02 9.52 1.54
C LYS A 24 -16.73 8.22 1.19
N LEU A 25 -17.03 7.43 2.20
CA LEU A 25 -17.77 6.16 2.05
C LEU A 25 -19.30 6.34 2.16
N TYR A 26 -19.78 7.57 2.40
CA TYR A 26 -21.20 7.88 2.59
C TYR A 26 -21.87 7.06 3.70
N ILE A 27 -21.14 6.80 4.79
CA ILE A 27 -21.63 6.11 5.98
C ILE A 27 -21.40 6.96 7.22
N THR A 28 -22.07 6.62 8.32
CA THR A 28 -21.88 7.34 9.57
C THR A 28 -20.55 6.93 10.23
N GLN A 29 -19.90 7.88 10.88
CA GLN A 29 -18.65 7.61 11.61
C GLN A 29 -18.81 6.54 12.71
N PRO A 30 -19.92 6.52 13.51
CA PRO A 30 -20.15 5.42 14.46
C PRO A 30 -20.24 4.04 13.80
N SER A 31 -20.88 3.93 12.63
CA SER A 31 -20.98 2.66 11.90
C SER A 31 -19.61 2.19 11.43
N LEU A 32 -18.78 3.11 10.89
CA LEU A 32 -17.43 2.78 10.47
C LEU A 32 -16.55 2.37 11.67
N SER A 33 -16.60 3.12 12.78
CA SER A 33 -15.87 2.77 14.00
C SER A 33 -16.29 1.43 14.59
N LYS A 34 -17.60 1.11 14.56
CA LYS A 34 -18.11 -0.17 15.02
C LYS A 34 -17.58 -1.32 14.15
N ALA A 35 -17.61 -1.17 12.83
CA ALA A 35 -17.11 -2.20 11.90
C ALA A 35 -15.61 -2.49 12.10
N VAL A 36 -14.81 -1.44 12.36
CA VAL A 36 -13.38 -1.58 12.71
C VAL A 36 -13.21 -2.33 14.02
N PHE A 37 -13.94 -1.92 15.06
CA PHE A 37 -13.87 -2.55 16.38
C PHE A 37 -14.25 -4.03 16.33
N GLU A 38 -15.33 -4.37 15.64
CA GLU A 38 -15.75 -5.78 15.44
C GLU A 38 -14.68 -6.61 14.74
N LEU A 39 -14.02 -6.04 13.72
CA LEU A 39 -12.92 -6.69 13.03
C LEU A 39 -11.71 -6.90 13.94
N GLU A 40 -11.31 -5.88 14.71
CA GLU A 40 -10.21 -5.98 15.68
C GLU A 40 -10.49 -7.06 16.73
N GLN A 41 -11.72 -7.13 17.24
CA GLN A 41 -12.14 -8.16 18.20
C GLN A 41 -12.12 -9.57 17.58
N GLU A 42 -12.63 -9.73 16.37
CA GLU A 42 -12.64 -11.02 15.66
C GLU A 42 -11.22 -11.54 15.38
N MET A 43 -10.31 -10.62 14.98
CA MET A 43 -8.93 -10.98 14.66
C MET A 43 -8.01 -11.05 15.87
N GLY A 44 -8.45 -10.55 17.02
CA GLY A 44 -7.67 -10.52 18.26
C GLY A 44 -6.48 -9.56 18.21
N ILE A 45 -6.53 -8.52 17.36
CA ILE A 45 -5.45 -7.55 17.16
C ILE A 45 -5.96 -6.12 17.28
N THR A 46 -5.05 -5.19 17.56
CA THR A 46 -5.32 -3.76 17.46
C THR A 46 -4.75 -3.26 16.13
N ILE A 47 -5.61 -2.83 15.22
CA ILE A 47 -5.19 -2.32 13.91
C ILE A 47 -4.81 -0.85 14.03
N PHE A 48 -5.63 -0.06 14.74
CA PHE A 48 -5.45 1.38 14.86
C PHE A 48 -5.17 1.84 16.27
N LEU A 49 -4.12 2.63 16.43
CA LEU A 49 -3.85 3.40 17.64
C LEU A 49 -4.54 4.76 17.51
N ARG A 50 -5.36 5.12 18.49
CA ARG A 50 -6.00 6.43 18.54
C ARG A 50 -4.99 7.47 19.02
N SER A 51 -4.84 8.55 18.29
CA SER A 51 -4.03 9.69 18.68
C SER A 51 -4.78 11.00 18.47
N ASN A 52 -4.35 12.06 19.14
CA ASN A 52 -4.89 13.41 18.95
C ASN A 52 -4.65 13.98 17.54
N ARG A 53 -3.81 13.32 16.74
CA ARG A 53 -3.45 13.71 15.36
C ARG A 53 -4.16 12.87 14.30
N GLY A 54 -5.08 11.98 14.70
CA GLY A 54 -5.80 11.08 13.80
C GLY A 54 -5.51 9.61 14.08
N VAL A 55 -5.58 8.79 13.05
CA VAL A 55 -5.42 7.34 13.14
C VAL A 55 -4.01 6.95 12.74
N ILE A 56 -3.32 6.18 13.59
CA ILE A 56 -2.00 5.63 13.32
C ILE A 56 -2.13 4.10 13.35
N LEU A 57 -1.47 3.41 12.43
CA LEU A 57 -1.42 1.95 12.45
C LEU A 57 -0.54 1.45 13.60
N SER A 58 -0.97 0.38 14.24
CA SER A 58 -0.08 -0.42 15.09
C SER A 58 0.90 -1.23 14.23
N GLU A 59 1.85 -1.91 14.84
CA GLU A 59 2.73 -2.84 14.13
C GLU A 59 1.93 -3.99 13.49
N GLU A 60 1.03 -4.60 14.25
CA GLU A 60 0.11 -5.64 13.75
C GLU A 60 -0.83 -5.08 12.67
N GLY A 61 -1.36 -3.86 12.89
CA GLY A 61 -2.20 -3.16 11.91
C GLY A 61 -1.51 -2.91 10.59
N THR A 62 -0.21 -2.64 10.60
CA THR A 62 0.57 -2.45 9.38
C THR A 62 0.71 -3.77 8.59
N LYS A 63 1.01 -4.87 9.29
CA LYS A 63 1.04 -6.21 8.69
C LYS A 63 -0.34 -6.60 8.15
N PHE A 64 -1.38 -6.38 8.94
CA PHE A 64 -2.76 -6.65 8.55
C PHE A 64 -3.18 -5.85 7.29
N LEU A 65 -2.83 -4.57 7.23
CA LEU A 65 -3.13 -3.71 6.08
C LEU A 65 -2.51 -4.24 4.79
N SER A 66 -1.29 -4.76 4.85
CA SER A 66 -0.61 -5.35 3.69
C SER A 66 -1.44 -6.50 3.08
N TYR A 67 -1.89 -7.45 3.91
CA TYR A 67 -2.76 -8.53 3.44
C TYR A 67 -4.16 -8.04 3.04
N ALA A 68 -4.73 -7.09 3.79
CA ALA A 68 -6.04 -6.55 3.49
C ALA A 68 -6.08 -5.88 2.09
N ARG A 69 -5.02 -5.17 1.72
CA ARG A 69 -4.89 -4.56 0.38
C ARG A 69 -4.85 -5.61 -0.73
N GLN A 70 -4.07 -6.67 -0.56
CA GLN A 70 -4.00 -7.77 -1.54
C GLN A 70 -5.37 -8.41 -1.75
N VAL A 71 -6.08 -8.72 -0.67
CA VAL A 71 -7.43 -9.32 -0.75
C VAL A 71 -8.42 -8.38 -1.45
N VAL A 72 -8.41 -7.09 -1.09
CA VAL A 72 -9.29 -6.10 -1.71
C VAL A 72 -8.98 -5.96 -3.20
N GLU A 73 -7.72 -5.86 -3.56
CA GLU A 73 -7.29 -5.77 -4.96
C GLU A 73 -7.69 -6.99 -5.77
N GLN A 74 -7.47 -8.21 -5.26
CA GLN A 74 -7.88 -9.44 -5.93
C GLN A 74 -9.40 -9.52 -6.10
N ALA A 75 -10.17 -9.08 -5.09
CA ALA A 75 -11.62 -9.02 -5.19
C ALA A 75 -12.09 -8.00 -6.23
N GLU A 76 -11.43 -6.84 -6.30
CA GLU A 76 -11.73 -5.81 -7.32
C GLU A 76 -11.39 -6.30 -8.72
N LEU A 77 -10.25 -6.99 -8.90
CA LEU A 77 -9.88 -7.65 -10.15
C LEU A 77 -10.94 -8.66 -10.59
N LEU A 78 -11.40 -9.51 -9.67
CA LEU A 78 -12.46 -10.48 -9.94
C LEU A 78 -13.77 -9.80 -10.38
N GLU A 79 -14.19 -8.78 -9.62
CA GLU A 79 -15.41 -8.04 -9.95
C GLU A 79 -15.32 -7.37 -11.33
N GLN A 80 -14.19 -6.75 -11.62
CA GLN A 80 -13.97 -6.06 -12.88
C GLN A 80 -13.92 -7.04 -14.06
N THR A 81 -13.24 -8.19 -13.91
CA THR A 81 -13.16 -9.22 -14.96
C THR A 81 -14.53 -9.70 -15.41
N TYR A 82 -15.50 -9.79 -14.50
CA TYR A 82 -16.80 -10.38 -14.79
C TYR A 82 -17.96 -9.38 -14.88
N LYS A 83 -17.83 -8.18 -14.29
CA LYS A 83 -18.89 -7.15 -14.31
C LYS A 83 -18.69 -6.10 -15.40
N TYR A 84 -17.45 -5.82 -15.78
CA TYR A 84 -17.12 -4.77 -16.73
C TYR A 84 -16.33 -5.36 -17.90
N SER A 85 -16.81 -5.11 -19.11
CA SER A 85 -16.18 -5.61 -20.35
C SER A 85 -14.92 -4.84 -20.76
N GLU A 86 -14.46 -3.89 -19.96
CA GLU A 86 -13.22 -3.16 -20.25
C GLU A 86 -12.00 -3.85 -19.61
N PRO A 87 -10.89 -3.95 -20.35
CA PRO A 87 -9.67 -4.58 -19.81
C PRO A 87 -9.13 -3.80 -18.63
N ILE A 88 -8.96 -4.49 -17.51
CA ILE A 88 -8.35 -3.94 -16.29
C ILE A 88 -6.89 -3.70 -16.56
N ARG A 89 -6.46 -2.48 -16.35
CA ARG A 89 -5.03 -2.16 -16.27
C ARG A 89 -4.53 -2.44 -14.87
N ARG A 90 -3.62 -3.40 -14.73
CA ARG A 90 -2.90 -3.60 -13.48
C ARG A 90 -1.95 -2.43 -13.27
N VAL A 91 -2.05 -1.76 -12.14
CA VAL A 91 -1.07 -0.71 -11.79
C VAL A 91 0.24 -1.41 -11.41
N PHE A 92 1.32 -1.07 -12.09
CA PHE A 92 2.67 -1.46 -11.73
C PHE A 92 3.43 -0.19 -11.34
N ALA A 93 3.61 0.02 -10.04
CA ALA A 93 4.24 1.19 -9.49
C ALA A 93 5.66 0.90 -9.01
N VAL A 94 6.58 1.77 -9.38
CA VAL A 94 7.97 1.75 -8.91
C VAL A 94 8.25 3.05 -8.17
N SER A 95 8.80 2.96 -6.96
CA SER A 95 9.31 4.11 -6.21
C SER A 95 10.83 4.14 -6.28
N SER A 96 11.42 5.25 -6.68
CA SER A 96 12.86 5.39 -6.86
C SER A 96 13.35 6.73 -6.34
N GLN A 97 14.61 6.79 -5.95
CA GLN A 97 15.31 8.06 -5.90
C GLN A 97 15.53 8.58 -7.33
N HIS A 98 15.93 9.84 -7.45
CA HIS A 98 16.17 10.46 -8.76
C HIS A 98 17.42 9.87 -9.44
N TYR A 99 17.21 8.86 -10.29
CA TYR A 99 18.27 8.19 -11.06
C TYR A 99 17.90 8.04 -12.53
N ALA A 100 18.77 8.55 -13.40
CA ALA A 100 18.58 8.44 -14.84
C ALA A 100 18.47 6.98 -15.31
N PHE A 101 19.21 6.05 -14.71
CA PHE A 101 19.14 4.63 -15.08
C PHE A 101 17.78 4.03 -14.73
N ALA A 102 17.18 4.41 -13.59
CA ALA A 102 15.87 3.91 -13.17
C ALA A 102 14.78 4.39 -14.14
N VAL A 103 14.83 5.65 -14.54
CA VAL A 103 13.92 6.22 -15.55
C VAL A 103 14.08 5.49 -16.89
N ASN A 104 15.32 5.28 -17.36
CA ASN A 104 15.57 4.60 -18.63
C ASN A 104 15.11 3.15 -18.60
N ALA A 105 15.36 2.42 -17.51
CA ALA A 105 14.90 1.05 -17.33
C ALA A 105 13.37 0.97 -17.28
N PHE A 106 12.73 1.91 -16.58
CA PHE A 106 11.27 2.00 -16.51
C PHE A 106 10.65 2.30 -17.89
N VAL A 107 11.22 3.22 -18.66
CA VAL A 107 10.77 3.50 -20.02
C VAL A 107 10.94 2.29 -20.95
N ALA A 108 12.03 1.54 -20.82
CA ALA A 108 12.24 0.31 -21.58
C ALA A 108 11.17 -0.75 -21.21
N LEU A 109 10.89 -0.92 -19.92
CA LEU A 109 9.84 -1.82 -19.42
C LEU A 109 8.46 -1.46 -20.00
N VAL A 110 8.08 -0.18 -19.95
CA VAL A 110 6.79 0.31 -20.48
C VAL A 110 6.66 0.05 -21.99
N LYS A 111 7.77 0.14 -22.74
CA LYS A 111 7.76 -0.14 -24.19
C LYS A 111 7.64 -1.63 -24.51
N GLU A 112 8.17 -2.49 -23.66
CA GLU A 112 8.14 -3.94 -23.87
C GLU A 112 6.79 -4.57 -23.50
N TYR A 113 6.13 -4.02 -22.49
CA TYR A 113 4.87 -4.56 -21.99
C TYR A 113 3.65 -3.84 -22.56
N ASN A 114 2.59 -4.60 -22.80
CA ASN A 114 1.35 -4.09 -23.39
C ASN A 114 0.63 -3.11 -22.43
N GLN A 115 0.57 -1.84 -22.82
CA GLN A 115 -0.08 -0.76 -22.08
C GLN A 115 -1.60 -0.91 -21.95
N ASP A 116 -2.23 -1.79 -22.72
CA ASP A 116 -3.66 -2.07 -22.57
C ASP A 116 -3.98 -2.87 -21.29
N LYS A 117 -2.98 -3.60 -20.76
CA LYS A 117 -3.13 -4.44 -19.59
C LYS A 117 -2.56 -3.84 -18.31
N TYR A 118 -1.64 -2.87 -18.44
CA TYR A 118 -0.92 -2.30 -17.31
C TYR A 118 -0.97 -0.78 -17.32
N GLU A 119 -1.18 -0.21 -16.15
CA GLU A 119 -0.91 1.19 -15.85
C GLU A 119 0.42 1.28 -15.12
N PHE A 120 1.41 1.93 -15.73
CA PHE A 120 2.75 2.06 -15.18
C PHE A 120 2.90 3.39 -14.45
N SER A 121 3.43 3.36 -13.23
CA SER A 121 3.70 4.55 -12.43
C SER A 121 5.14 4.54 -11.91
N LEU A 122 5.89 5.60 -12.15
CA LEU A 122 7.20 5.84 -11.54
C LEU A 122 7.09 7.03 -10.60
N ARG A 123 7.44 6.83 -9.33
CA ARG A 123 7.42 7.85 -8.28
C ARG A 123 8.84 8.20 -7.87
N GLU A 124 9.20 9.47 -7.90
CA GLU A 124 10.47 9.95 -7.38
C GLU A 124 10.30 10.40 -5.94
N LEU A 125 10.97 9.73 -5.01
CA LEU A 125 10.78 9.89 -3.58
C LEU A 125 12.11 9.84 -2.81
N ARG A 126 12.06 10.23 -1.54
CA ARG A 126 13.19 10.07 -0.61
C ARG A 126 13.26 8.64 -0.10
N THR A 127 14.44 8.22 0.37
CA THR A 127 14.71 6.84 0.85
C THR A 127 13.64 6.30 1.79
N ASN A 128 13.25 7.05 2.82
CA ASN A 128 12.26 6.59 3.79
C ASN A 128 10.86 6.46 3.18
N ASP A 129 10.50 7.35 2.27
CA ASP A 129 9.20 7.32 1.59
C ASP A 129 9.13 6.15 0.60
N ILE A 130 10.26 5.79 -0.06
CA ILE A 130 10.36 4.60 -0.91
C ILE A 130 10.15 3.33 -0.10
N ILE A 131 10.81 3.22 1.06
CA ILE A 131 10.66 2.07 1.96
C ILE A 131 9.20 1.96 2.42
N GLU A 132 8.57 3.08 2.76
CA GLU A 132 7.18 3.12 3.19
C GLU A 132 6.21 2.79 2.05
N ASP A 133 6.48 3.24 0.82
CA ASP A 133 5.66 2.92 -0.35
C ASP A 133 5.67 1.42 -0.65
N VAL A 134 6.84 0.77 -0.57
CA VAL A 134 6.93 -0.69 -0.76
C VAL A 134 6.30 -1.44 0.41
N TYR A 135 6.56 -1.02 1.64
CA TYR A 135 6.01 -1.65 2.83
C TYR A 135 4.48 -1.59 2.89
N THR A 136 3.90 -0.47 2.46
CA THR A 136 2.45 -0.28 2.39
C THR A 136 1.84 -0.71 1.05
N GLN A 137 2.64 -1.34 0.19
CA GLN A 137 2.23 -1.83 -1.14
C GLN A 137 1.62 -0.73 -2.04
N ARG A 138 2.10 0.50 -1.91
CA ARG A 138 1.83 1.58 -2.87
C ARG A 138 2.73 1.50 -4.09
N SER A 139 3.83 0.75 -3.98
CA SER A 139 4.72 0.39 -5.08
C SER A 139 5.17 -1.06 -4.92
N GLU A 140 5.25 -1.79 -6.03
CA GLU A 140 5.73 -3.17 -6.08
C GLU A 140 7.24 -3.25 -5.93
N LEU A 141 7.94 -2.20 -6.35
CA LEU A 141 9.40 -2.14 -6.34
C LEU A 141 9.89 -0.80 -5.82
N GLY A 142 10.92 -0.84 -4.97
CA GLY A 142 11.67 0.32 -4.50
C GLY A 142 13.12 0.27 -4.99
N ILE A 143 13.60 1.37 -5.61
CA ILE A 143 15.00 1.52 -6.03
C ILE A 143 15.64 2.61 -5.19
N LEU A 144 16.64 2.24 -4.39
CA LEU A 144 17.33 3.16 -3.51
C LEU A 144 18.84 2.89 -3.45
N PHE A 145 19.62 3.93 -3.19
CA PHE A 145 21.07 3.81 -3.06
C PHE A 145 21.46 3.64 -1.59
N LEU A 146 22.32 2.66 -1.35
CA LEU A 146 22.91 2.40 -0.04
C LEU A 146 24.33 2.99 0.00
N SER A 147 24.47 4.17 0.61
CA SER A 147 25.79 4.72 0.91
C SER A 147 26.45 3.93 2.04
N LYS A 148 27.79 4.01 2.14
CA LYS A 148 28.52 3.40 3.26
C LYS A 148 28.04 3.87 4.64
N PHE A 149 27.48 5.11 4.73
CA PHE A 149 27.04 5.70 5.98
C PHE A 149 25.64 5.25 6.42
N ASN A 150 24.75 4.92 5.46
CA ASN A 150 23.36 4.58 5.77
C ASN A 150 23.01 3.11 5.53
N ARG A 151 23.94 2.34 4.95
CA ARG A 151 23.70 0.95 4.55
C ARG A 151 23.19 0.09 5.70
N GLU A 152 23.88 0.09 6.83
CA GLU A 152 23.50 -0.74 7.99
C GLU A 152 22.15 -0.35 8.57
N VAL A 153 21.89 0.96 8.67
CA VAL A 153 20.61 1.48 9.17
C VAL A 153 19.47 1.09 8.25
N ILE A 154 19.64 1.27 6.94
CA ILE A 154 18.61 0.93 5.96
C ILE A 154 18.37 -0.58 5.93
N LEU A 155 19.41 -1.40 5.92
CA LEU A 155 19.27 -2.87 5.98
C LEU A 155 18.57 -3.34 7.25
N HIS A 156 18.83 -2.69 8.38
CA HIS A 156 18.11 -2.96 9.62
C HIS A 156 16.60 -2.60 9.50
N ILE A 157 16.27 -1.46 8.93
CA ILE A 157 14.88 -1.06 8.69
C ILE A 157 14.18 -2.05 7.76
N LEU A 158 14.81 -2.45 6.65
CA LEU A 158 14.24 -3.41 5.68
C LEU A 158 13.95 -4.76 6.33
N LYS A 159 14.89 -5.27 7.15
CA LYS A 159 14.71 -6.52 7.91
C LYS A 159 13.57 -6.42 8.91
N ASN A 160 13.48 -5.32 9.65
CA ASN A 160 12.41 -5.12 10.62
C ASN A 160 11.02 -4.99 9.97
N LYS A 161 10.97 -4.55 8.73
CA LYS A 161 9.73 -4.48 7.93
C LYS A 161 9.48 -5.73 7.09
N ASP A 162 10.31 -6.77 7.24
CA ASP A 162 10.23 -8.03 6.47
C ASP A 162 10.23 -7.82 4.94
N LEU A 163 10.94 -6.80 4.46
CA LEU A 163 11.07 -6.50 3.05
C LEU A 163 12.22 -7.30 2.43
N GLN A 164 11.93 -7.93 1.29
CA GLN A 164 12.96 -8.57 0.48
C GLN A 164 13.78 -7.51 -0.27
N PHE A 165 15.08 -7.71 -0.34
CA PHE A 165 15.97 -6.81 -1.07
C PHE A 165 17.06 -7.59 -1.82
N VAL A 166 17.45 -7.04 -2.95
CA VAL A 166 18.61 -7.50 -3.75
C VAL A 166 19.65 -6.38 -3.73
N SER A 167 20.87 -6.69 -3.37
CA SER A 167 21.99 -5.76 -3.43
C SER A 167 23.12 -6.39 -4.25
N GLU A 168 23.69 -5.63 -5.14
CA GLU A 168 24.98 -5.93 -5.76
C GLU A 168 26.14 -5.49 -4.88
#